data_c8c4f3849d3686164f8ce47bdefcafe7
#
_entry.id   c8c4f3849d3686164f8ce47bdefcafe7
#
_cell.length_a   1.000
_cell.length_b   1.000
_cell.length_c   1.000
_cell.angle_alpha   90.00
_cell.angle_beta   90.00
_cell.angle_gamma   90.00
#
_symmetry.space_group_name_H-M   'P 1'
#
loop_
_entity.id
_entity.type
_entity.pdbx_description
1 polymer ?
#
loop_
_entity_poly.entity_id
_entity_poly.type
_entity_poly.pdbx_seq_one_letter_code
_entity_poly.pdbx_strand_id
1 'polypeptide(L)'
;MKPVVIGVLTALLLSTGSAMAAGEIDVHKVFLPQDMQWDTGPASLPAGAQMAVLHGDPQKPGAFVLRMKLPKGYKIAPHMHKQPEILTVISGNLSLGLGPAADKASVQSLPAGSFSSMPHGVAHYVLVNEDTIVQINADGPWGLDYVNPKDDPRLNGAPDPTSELYSSRSR
;
A
#
# COMPACT_ATOMS: atom_id res chain seq x y z
N MET A 1 80.98 -8.24 -27.62
CA MET A 1 79.93 -7.20 -27.54
C MET A 1 78.62 -7.93 -27.43
N LYS A 2 77.96 -7.87 -26.27
CA LYS A 2 76.66 -8.53 -26.02
C LYS A 2 75.54 -7.45 -26.09
N PRO A 3 74.41 -7.68 -26.76
CA PRO A 3 73.32 -6.67 -26.78
C PRO A 3 72.52 -6.76 -25.47
N VAL A 4 72.23 -5.57 -24.91
CA VAL A 4 71.31 -5.37 -23.79
C VAL A 4 69.90 -5.25 -24.34
N VAL A 5 69.01 -6.15 -23.92
CA VAL A 5 67.57 -6.08 -24.23
C VAL A 5 66.90 -5.31 -23.13
N ILE A 6 66.40 -4.14 -23.46
CA ILE A 6 65.58 -3.33 -22.52
C ILE A 6 64.11 -3.78 -22.69
N GLY A 7 63.58 -4.46 -21.70
CA GLY A 7 62.18 -4.81 -21.62
C GLY A 7 61.35 -3.61 -21.19
N VAL A 8 60.45 -3.16 -22.03
CA VAL A 8 59.44 -2.13 -21.70
C VAL A 8 58.25 -2.83 -21.00
N LEU A 9 58.07 -2.53 -19.72
CA LEU A 9 56.94 -3.05 -18.92
C LEU A 9 55.77 -2.07 -19.09
N THR A 10 54.79 -2.44 -19.91
CA THR A 10 53.56 -1.66 -20.11
C THR A 10 52.59 -1.95 -18.95
N ALA A 11 52.45 -1.03 -18.02
CA ALA A 11 51.46 -1.12 -16.95
C ALA A 11 50.08 -0.75 -17.50
N LEU A 12 49.20 -1.76 -17.53
CA LEU A 12 47.78 -1.62 -17.90
C LEU A 12 47.00 -1.08 -16.68
N LEU A 13 46.69 0.20 -16.66
CA LEU A 13 45.81 0.81 -15.65
C LEU A 13 44.35 0.42 -15.93
N LEU A 14 43.84 -0.54 -15.20
CA LEU A 14 42.40 -0.82 -15.16
C LEU A 14 41.71 0.31 -14.36
N SER A 15 41.10 1.26 -15.03
CA SER A 15 40.20 2.22 -14.42
C SER A 15 38.87 1.51 -14.12
N THR A 16 38.63 1.19 -12.86
CA THR A 16 37.31 0.78 -12.39
C THR A 16 36.41 2.01 -12.31
N GLY A 17 35.71 2.26 -13.40
CA GLY A 17 34.64 3.27 -13.42
C GLY A 17 33.52 2.84 -12.50
N SER A 18 33.38 3.47 -11.33
CA SER A 18 32.17 3.38 -10.53
C SER A 18 31.02 3.96 -11.32
N ALA A 19 30.14 3.09 -11.84
CA ALA A 19 28.88 3.51 -12.39
C ALA A 19 28.06 4.11 -11.22
N MET A 20 28.00 5.43 -11.13
CA MET A 20 27.00 6.09 -10.30
C MET A 20 25.65 5.70 -10.86
N ALA A 21 24.84 5.00 -10.03
CA ALA A 21 23.43 4.79 -10.32
C ALA A 21 22.82 6.19 -10.52
N ALA A 22 22.38 6.48 -11.75
CA ALA A 22 21.62 7.69 -12.02
C ALA A 22 20.35 7.59 -11.16
N GLY A 23 20.27 8.43 -10.13
CA GLY A 23 19.05 8.58 -9.33
C GLY A 23 17.93 8.90 -10.30
N GLU A 24 16.82 8.18 -10.16
CA GLU A 24 15.61 8.43 -10.94
C GLU A 24 15.21 9.88 -10.72
N ILE A 25 15.29 10.70 -11.78
CA ILE A 25 14.88 12.11 -11.69
C ILE A 25 13.37 12.08 -11.49
N ASP A 26 12.92 12.55 -10.32
CA ASP A 26 11.48 12.65 -10.02
C ASP A 26 10.89 13.71 -10.96
N VAL A 27 10.23 13.24 -12.01
CA VAL A 27 9.66 14.09 -13.06
C VAL A 27 8.37 14.70 -12.51
N HIS A 28 8.18 16.01 -12.74
CA HIS A 28 6.90 16.66 -12.46
C HIS A 28 5.74 15.92 -13.09
N LYS A 29 4.78 15.43 -12.27
CA LYS A 29 3.61 14.66 -12.69
C LYS A 29 2.34 15.45 -12.39
N VAL A 30 1.43 15.49 -13.36
CA VAL A 30 0.08 16.06 -13.21
C VAL A 30 -0.93 14.97 -13.51
N PHE A 31 -1.88 14.77 -12.61
CA PHE A 31 -2.99 13.84 -12.79
C PHE A 31 -4.29 14.62 -12.81
N LEU A 32 -4.95 14.68 -13.94
CA LEU A 32 -6.32 15.19 -14.02
C LEU A 32 -7.30 14.07 -13.62
N PRO A 33 -8.49 14.39 -13.10
CA PRO A 33 -9.44 13.39 -12.63
C PRO A 33 -9.80 12.32 -13.68
N GLN A 34 -9.90 12.71 -14.96
CA GLN A 34 -10.22 11.83 -16.07
C GLN A 34 -9.05 10.95 -16.52
N ASP A 35 -7.83 11.30 -16.17
CA ASP A 35 -6.61 10.60 -16.64
C ASP A 35 -6.14 9.52 -15.65
N MET A 36 -6.79 9.41 -14.49
CA MET A 36 -6.41 8.44 -13.47
C MET A 36 -6.65 7.01 -13.95
N GLN A 37 -5.60 6.21 -13.90
CA GLN A 37 -5.69 4.76 -14.13
C GLN A 37 -6.02 4.07 -12.80
N TRP A 38 -7.09 3.29 -12.80
CA TRP A 38 -7.59 2.61 -11.63
C TRP A 38 -7.33 1.11 -11.73
N ASP A 39 -6.55 0.59 -10.82
CA ASP A 39 -6.27 -0.83 -10.67
C ASP A 39 -7.13 -1.45 -9.57
N THR A 40 -7.18 -2.77 -9.51
CA THR A 40 -7.78 -3.48 -8.38
C THR A 40 -7.04 -3.11 -7.10
N GLY A 41 -7.79 -2.90 -6.02
CA GLY A 41 -7.22 -2.64 -4.69
C GLY A 41 -6.33 -3.80 -4.21
N PRO A 42 -5.44 -3.54 -3.23
CA PRO A 42 -4.50 -4.56 -2.73
C PRO A 42 -5.26 -5.73 -2.08
N ALA A 43 -4.65 -6.91 -2.09
CA ALA A 43 -5.23 -8.14 -1.52
C ALA A 43 -5.55 -8.03 -0.01
N SER A 44 -4.97 -7.06 0.69
CA SER A 44 -5.28 -6.77 2.10
C SER A 44 -6.61 -6.06 2.30
N LEU A 45 -7.27 -5.62 1.24
CA LEU A 45 -8.60 -5.01 1.29
C LEU A 45 -9.67 -5.97 0.77
N PRO A 46 -10.89 -5.93 1.28
CA PRO A 46 -12.02 -6.65 0.69
C PRO A 46 -12.17 -6.33 -0.80
N ALA A 47 -12.67 -7.28 -1.58
CA ALA A 47 -12.92 -7.08 -3.01
C ALA A 47 -13.86 -5.90 -3.27
N GLY A 48 -13.64 -5.18 -4.37
CA GLY A 48 -14.47 -4.06 -4.81
C GLY A 48 -13.79 -2.69 -4.70
N ALA A 49 -12.73 -2.54 -3.90
CA ALA A 49 -11.92 -1.33 -3.92
C ALA A 49 -11.10 -1.24 -5.21
N GLN A 50 -10.92 -0.02 -5.71
CA GLN A 50 -9.97 0.30 -6.77
C GLN A 50 -8.94 1.31 -6.26
N MET A 51 -7.73 1.29 -6.79
CA MET A 51 -6.62 2.12 -6.35
C MET A 51 -5.90 2.76 -7.53
N ALA A 52 -5.46 4.01 -7.37
CA ALA A 52 -4.57 4.71 -8.29
C ALA A 52 -3.40 5.32 -7.49
N VAL A 53 -2.18 4.91 -7.78
CA VAL A 53 -0.97 5.48 -7.16
C VAL A 53 -0.60 6.76 -7.91
N LEU A 54 -0.53 7.87 -7.18
CA LEU A 54 -0.21 9.20 -7.73
C LEU A 54 1.25 9.58 -7.53
N HIS A 55 1.85 9.12 -6.42
CA HIS A 55 3.24 9.40 -6.08
C HIS A 55 3.83 8.25 -5.27
N GLY A 56 5.14 8.01 -5.44
CA GLY A 56 5.86 6.98 -4.69
C GLY A 56 5.41 5.55 -5.00
N ASP A 57 5.76 4.65 -4.10
CA ASP A 57 5.40 3.23 -4.17
C ASP A 57 4.94 2.77 -2.78
N PRO A 58 3.64 2.44 -2.58
CA PRO A 58 3.14 2.05 -1.27
C PRO A 58 3.76 0.75 -0.73
N GLN A 59 4.49 -0.02 -1.55
CA GLN A 59 5.17 -1.24 -1.12
C GLN A 59 6.62 -1.02 -0.70
N LYS A 60 7.20 0.16 -0.95
CA LYS A 60 8.59 0.49 -0.64
C LYS A 60 8.68 1.55 0.46
N PRO A 61 9.81 1.62 1.19
CA PRO A 61 10.07 2.73 2.10
C PRO A 61 10.03 4.08 1.40
N GLY A 62 9.42 5.06 2.04
CA GLY A 62 9.30 6.43 1.57
C GLY A 62 7.86 6.89 1.41
N ALA A 63 7.69 8.20 1.20
CA ALA A 63 6.38 8.82 1.06
C ALA A 63 5.65 8.36 -0.20
N PHE A 64 4.36 8.10 -0.06
CA PHE A 64 3.49 7.82 -1.19
C PHE A 64 2.16 8.58 -1.08
N VAL A 65 1.52 8.76 -2.23
CA VAL A 65 0.15 9.27 -2.34
C VAL A 65 -0.62 8.34 -3.26
N LEU A 66 -1.78 7.88 -2.80
CA LEU A 66 -2.71 7.11 -3.61
C LEU A 66 -4.15 7.60 -3.43
N ARG A 67 -5.00 7.29 -4.38
CA ARG A 67 -6.46 7.41 -4.24
C ARG A 67 -7.10 6.04 -4.27
N MET A 68 -8.22 5.92 -3.55
CA MET A 68 -9.05 4.72 -3.57
C MET A 68 -10.47 5.08 -3.91
N LYS A 69 -11.09 4.27 -4.79
CA LYS A 69 -12.54 4.23 -4.98
C LYS A 69 -13.10 3.12 -4.13
N LEU A 70 -14.06 3.47 -3.29
CA LEU A 70 -14.74 2.58 -2.37
C LEU A 70 -16.23 2.62 -2.72
N PRO A 71 -16.84 1.52 -3.18
CA PRO A 71 -18.24 1.52 -3.56
C PRO A 71 -19.17 1.64 -2.34
N LYS A 72 -20.37 2.11 -2.54
CA LYS A 72 -21.42 2.14 -1.52
C LYS A 72 -21.59 0.77 -0.85
N GLY A 73 -21.65 0.75 0.46
CA GLY A 73 -21.77 -0.45 1.28
C GLY A 73 -20.45 -1.16 1.56
N TYR A 74 -19.32 -0.65 1.02
CA TYR A 74 -18.00 -1.19 1.31
C TYR A 74 -17.66 -1.04 2.79
N LYS A 75 -16.93 -2.01 3.32
CA LYS A 75 -16.55 -2.05 4.73
C LYS A 75 -15.12 -2.51 4.85
N ILE A 76 -14.36 -1.86 5.72
CA ILE A 76 -13.06 -2.33 6.17
C ILE A 76 -13.21 -2.59 7.68
N ALA A 77 -13.06 -3.84 8.08
CA ALA A 77 -13.16 -4.26 9.48
C ALA A 77 -12.06 -3.61 10.32
N PRO A 78 -12.15 -3.64 11.65
CA PRO A 78 -11.14 -3.06 12.53
C PRO A 78 -9.74 -3.52 12.19
N HIS A 79 -8.87 -2.57 11.89
CA HIS A 79 -7.49 -2.78 11.46
C HIS A 79 -6.60 -1.64 11.96
N MET A 80 -5.29 -1.82 11.82
CA MET A 80 -4.26 -0.85 12.17
C MET A 80 -3.26 -0.74 11.03
N HIS A 81 -2.54 0.37 11.00
CA HIS A 81 -1.38 0.56 10.12
C HIS A 81 -0.09 0.66 10.93
N LYS A 82 1.02 0.18 10.36
CA LYS A 82 2.36 0.29 10.96
C LYS A 82 2.92 1.70 10.87
N GLN A 83 2.45 2.48 9.91
CA GLN A 83 2.82 3.88 9.69
C GLN A 83 1.60 4.78 9.92
N PRO A 84 1.79 6.06 10.27
CA PRO A 84 0.69 7.02 10.30
C PRO A 84 0.01 7.13 8.93
N GLU A 85 -1.30 7.31 8.94
CA GLU A 85 -2.09 7.51 7.73
C GLU A 85 -2.79 8.86 7.75
N ILE A 86 -2.71 9.59 6.66
CA ILE A 86 -3.46 10.81 6.41
C ILE A 86 -4.49 10.52 5.32
N LEU A 87 -5.76 10.67 5.66
CA LEU A 87 -6.88 10.44 4.76
C LEU A 87 -7.61 11.74 4.47
N THR A 88 -7.89 11.99 3.19
CA THR A 88 -8.75 13.09 2.74
C THR A 88 -9.89 12.52 1.90
N VAL A 89 -11.13 12.87 2.22
CA VAL A 89 -12.29 12.51 1.40
C VAL A 89 -12.38 13.48 0.23
N ILE A 90 -12.19 12.96 -0.99
CA ILE A 90 -12.27 13.76 -2.24
C ILE A 90 -13.70 13.90 -2.71
N SER A 91 -14.49 12.82 -2.66
CA SER A 91 -15.91 12.82 -3.01
C SER A 91 -16.65 11.75 -2.24
N GLY A 92 -17.96 11.88 -2.11
CA GLY A 92 -18.80 10.94 -1.39
C GLY A 92 -18.78 11.15 0.13
N ASN A 93 -19.11 10.09 0.87
CA ASN A 93 -19.19 10.09 2.32
C ASN A 93 -18.82 8.71 2.88
N LEU A 94 -17.88 8.68 3.79
CA LEU A 94 -17.58 7.48 4.58
C LEU A 94 -17.79 7.76 6.07
N SER A 95 -17.99 6.72 6.84
CA SER A 95 -18.02 6.75 8.30
C SER A 95 -16.76 6.08 8.84
N LEU A 96 -16.03 6.78 9.69
CA LEU A 96 -14.81 6.31 10.36
C LEU A 96 -15.15 6.04 11.84
N GLY A 97 -14.86 4.83 12.30
CA GLY A 97 -14.96 4.46 13.70
C GLY A 97 -13.60 4.08 14.28
N LEU A 98 -13.44 4.33 15.57
CA LEU A 98 -12.22 4.00 16.33
C LEU A 98 -12.45 2.79 17.23
N GLY A 99 -11.39 2.03 17.46
CA GLY A 99 -11.38 0.91 18.37
C GLY A 99 -11.35 -0.46 17.71
N PRO A 100 -11.18 -1.52 18.52
CA PRO A 100 -10.96 -2.88 18.04
C PRO A 100 -12.26 -3.61 17.63
N ALA A 101 -13.42 -3.03 17.90
CA ALA A 101 -14.72 -3.59 17.55
C ALA A 101 -15.54 -2.59 16.75
N ALA A 102 -16.09 -3.05 15.62
CA ALA A 102 -16.93 -2.21 14.78
C ALA A 102 -18.29 -1.96 15.44
N ASP A 103 -18.61 -0.70 15.69
CA ASP A 103 -19.89 -0.24 16.21
C ASP A 103 -20.44 0.86 15.30
N LYS A 104 -21.57 0.60 14.66
CA LYS A 104 -22.23 1.54 13.76
C LYS A 104 -22.78 2.78 14.47
N ALA A 105 -22.98 2.73 15.78
CA ALA A 105 -23.45 3.87 16.57
C ALA A 105 -22.31 4.80 16.99
N SER A 106 -21.05 4.33 16.88
CA SER A 106 -19.84 5.05 17.33
C SER A 106 -18.96 5.48 16.17
N VAL A 107 -19.56 5.86 15.04
CA VAL A 107 -18.80 6.33 13.85
C VAL A 107 -18.99 7.82 13.63
N GLN A 108 -17.94 8.45 13.12
CA GLN A 108 -18.00 9.82 12.62
C GLN A 108 -18.19 9.82 11.10
N SER A 109 -19.20 10.55 10.63
CA SER A 109 -19.41 10.77 9.19
C SER A 109 -18.39 11.78 8.67
N LEU A 110 -17.75 11.42 7.56
CA LEU A 110 -16.73 12.21 6.86
C LEU A 110 -17.20 12.48 5.43
N PRO A 111 -17.90 13.60 5.19
CA PRO A 111 -18.26 14.02 3.82
C PRO A 111 -17.04 14.50 3.03
N ALA A 112 -17.23 14.77 1.73
CA ALA A 112 -16.20 15.36 0.88
C ALA A 112 -15.56 16.60 1.49
N GLY A 113 -14.23 16.72 1.42
CA GLY A 113 -13.44 17.77 2.05
C GLY A 113 -12.99 17.42 3.48
N SER A 114 -13.50 16.34 4.09
CA SER A 114 -13.05 15.90 5.41
C SER A 114 -11.61 15.40 5.37
N PHE A 115 -10.93 15.58 6.50
CA PHE A 115 -9.56 15.19 6.74
C PHE A 115 -9.47 14.35 8.02
N SER A 116 -8.66 13.31 8.01
CA SER A 116 -8.33 12.50 9.17
C SER A 116 -6.83 12.21 9.21
N SER A 117 -6.23 12.34 10.39
CA SER A 117 -4.86 11.92 10.66
C SER A 117 -4.90 10.81 11.70
N MET A 118 -4.47 9.62 11.29
CA MET A 118 -4.48 8.42 12.10
C MET A 118 -3.03 8.09 12.50
N PRO A 119 -2.68 8.10 13.79
CA PRO A 119 -1.39 7.63 14.25
C PRO A 119 -1.21 6.13 13.98
N HIS A 120 0.04 5.68 13.89
CA HIS A 120 0.34 4.25 13.78
C HIS A 120 -0.28 3.45 14.95
N GLY A 121 -0.68 2.22 14.70
CA GLY A 121 -1.18 1.28 15.71
C GLY A 121 -2.55 1.62 16.31
N VAL A 122 -3.23 2.68 15.85
CA VAL A 122 -4.60 2.98 16.28
C VAL A 122 -5.58 2.12 15.51
N ALA A 123 -6.34 1.28 16.22
CA ALA A 123 -7.38 0.46 15.63
C ALA A 123 -8.55 1.33 15.15
N HIS A 124 -8.95 1.14 13.89
CA HIS A 124 -10.07 1.86 13.28
C HIS A 124 -10.75 1.00 12.22
N TYR A 125 -11.94 1.41 11.80
CA TYR A 125 -12.75 0.73 10.79
C TYR A 125 -13.51 1.73 9.94
N VAL A 126 -13.88 1.31 8.72
CA VAL A 126 -14.53 2.17 7.72
C VAL A 126 -15.84 1.56 7.26
N LEU A 127 -16.89 2.37 7.17
CA LEU A 127 -18.16 2.05 6.55
C LEU A 127 -18.43 3.08 5.45
N VAL A 128 -18.70 2.63 4.24
CA VAL A 128 -18.90 3.51 3.08
C VAL A 128 -20.39 3.68 2.81
N ASN A 129 -20.90 4.90 2.96
CA ASN A 129 -22.33 5.20 2.89
C ASN A 129 -22.83 5.45 1.45
N GLU A 130 -21.93 5.92 0.59
CA GLU A 130 -22.15 6.15 -0.84
C GLU A 130 -20.82 5.97 -1.58
N ASP A 131 -20.83 5.90 -2.91
CA ASP A 131 -19.59 5.79 -3.69
C ASP A 131 -18.63 6.91 -3.33
N THR A 132 -17.47 6.54 -2.81
CA THR A 132 -16.54 7.47 -2.17
C THR A 132 -15.15 7.35 -2.80
N ILE A 133 -14.51 8.50 -3.01
CA ILE A 133 -13.09 8.58 -3.35
C ILE A 133 -12.36 9.21 -2.17
N VAL A 134 -11.34 8.51 -1.68
CA VAL A 134 -10.42 9.03 -0.67
C VAL A 134 -9.02 9.15 -1.24
N GLN A 135 -8.24 10.08 -0.71
CA GLN A 135 -6.81 10.15 -0.93
C GLN A 135 -6.08 9.79 0.35
N ILE A 136 -5.09 8.93 0.25
CA ILE A 136 -4.23 8.49 1.34
C ILE A 136 -2.82 9.00 1.08
N ASN A 137 -2.23 9.60 2.10
CA ASN A 137 -0.85 10.02 2.17
C ASN A 137 -0.21 9.31 3.37
N ALA A 138 0.84 8.54 3.13
CA ALA A 138 1.55 7.83 4.19
C ALA A 138 2.99 7.51 3.76
N ASP A 139 3.73 6.86 4.65
CA ASP A 139 5.01 6.25 4.32
C ASP A 139 4.83 4.73 4.09
N GLY A 140 5.52 4.21 3.09
CA GLY A 140 5.57 2.77 2.84
C GLY A 140 6.66 2.05 3.67
N PRO A 141 6.62 0.73 3.74
CA PRO A 141 5.61 -0.16 3.14
C PRO A 141 4.26 -0.06 3.87
N TRP A 142 3.21 0.15 3.10
CA TRP A 142 1.86 0.32 3.61
C TRP A 142 1.07 -0.98 3.55
N GLY A 143 0.24 -1.21 4.57
CA GLY A 143 -0.62 -2.38 4.66
C GLY A 143 -1.55 -2.28 5.85
N LEU A 144 -2.48 -3.24 5.92
CA LEU A 144 -3.44 -3.36 7.01
C LEU A 144 -3.10 -4.60 7.84
N ASP A 145 -3.09 -4.43 9.16
CA ASP A 145 -3.05 -5.49 10.15
C ASP A 145 -4.43 -5.55 10.82
N TYR A 146 -5.25 -6.57 10.48
CA TYR A 146 -6.60 -6.72 11.03
C TYR A 146 -6.57 -7.11 12.50
N VAL A 147 -7.43 -6.48 13.31
CA VAL A 147 -7.59 -6.81 14.74
C VAL A 147 -8.04 -8.27 14.92
N ASN A 148 -9.04 -8.69 14.13
CA ASN A 148 -9.44 -10.08 14.07
C ASN A 148 -8.90 -10.70 12.76
N PRO A 149 -8.02 -11.72 12.84
CA PRO A 149 -7.47 -12.35 11.64
C PRO A 149 -8.52 -12.94 10.68
N LYS A 150 -9.71 -13.28 11.16
CA LYS A 150 -10.80 -13.77 10.30
C LYS A 150 -11.36 -12.72 9.35
N ASP A 151 -11.10 -11.44 9.61
CA ASP A 151 -11.51 -10.33 8.75
C ASP A 151 -10.49 -10.03 7.65
N ASP A 152 -9.32 -10.67 7.70
CA ASP A 152 -8.25 -10.49 6.70
C ASP A 152 -8.60 -11.23 5.40
N PRO A 153 -8.84 -10.52 4.28
CA PRO A 153 -9.20 -11.15 3.02
C PRO A 153 -8.12 -12.09 2.48
N ARG A 154 -6.86 -11.88 2.85
CA ARG A 154 -5.72 -12.71 2.43
C ARG A 154 -5.80 -14.13 3.00
N LEU A 155 -6.51 -14.31 4.13
CA LEU A 155 -6.65 -15.59 4.81
C LEU A 155 -7.94 -16.33 4.40
N ASN A 156 -8.92 -15.63 3.83
CA ASN A 156 -10.22 -16.20 3.48
C ASN A 156 -10.23 -17.06 2.21
N GLY A 157 -9.12 -17.20 1.51
CA GLY A 157 -8.92 -18.06 0.34
C GLY A 157 -7.86 -19.15 0.53
N ALA A 158 -7.17 -19.18 1.67
CA ALA A 158 -6.26 -20.26 1.99
C ALA A 158 -7.04 -21.53 2.36
N PRO A 159 -6.75 -22.71 1.76
CA PRO A 159 -7.33 -23.96 2.21
C PRO A 159 -6.98 -24.15 3.69
N ASP A 160 -8.00 -24.47 4.50
CA ASP A 160 -7.80 -24.82 5.91
C ASP A 160 -6.76 -25.96 5.99
N PRO A 161 -5.59 -25.74 6.60
CA PRO A 161 -4.56 -26.78 6.70
C PRO A 161 -5.05 -28.03 7.46
N THR A 162 -6.19 -27.95 8.16
CA THR A 162 -6.82 -29.08 8.82
C THR A 162 -7.74 -29.88 7.88
N SER A 163 -8.16 -29.34 6.73
CA SER A 163 -9.03 -30.01 5.77
C SER A 163 -8.32 -31.14 5.02
N GLU A 164 -7.02 -31.05 4.80
CA GLU A 164 -6.23 -32.12 4.18
C GLU A 164 -6.02 -33.33 5.11
N LEU A 165 -6.00 -33.12 6.42
CA LEU A 165 -5.86 -34.20 7.39
C LEU A 165 -7.13 -35.09 7.51
N TYR A 166 -8.29 -34.56 7.16
CA TYR A 166 -9.55 -35.30 7.19
C TYR A 166 -9.79 -36.09 5.89
N SER A 167 -9.32 -35.60 4.76
CA SER A 167 -9.48 -36.27 3.46
C SER A 167 -8.62 -37.55 3.31
N SER A 168 -7.51 -37.64 4.05
CA SER A 168 -6.59 -38.79 3.97
C SER A 168 -6.99 -39.97 4.89
N ARG A 169 -8.01 -39.81 5.76
CA ARG A 169 -8.48 -40.85 6.69
C ARG A 169 -9.73 -41.63 6.21
N SER A 170 -10.25 -41.31 5.03
CA SER A 170 -11.45 -41.92 4.47
C SER A 170 -11.17 -42.74 3.17
N ARG A 171 -9.99 -43.33 3.07
CA ARG A 171 -9.68 -44.35 2.03
C ARG A 171 -9.06 -45.58 2.70
#